data_faa7d50dccfaf2b24c8d7e32b40feb21
#
_entry.id   faa7d50dccfaf2b24c8d7e32b40feb21
#
_cell.length_a   1.000
_cell.length_b   1.000
_cell.length_c   1.000
_cell.angle_alpha   90.00
_cell.angle_beta   90.00
_cell.angle_gamma   90.00
#
_symmetry.space_group_name_H-M   'P 1'
#
loop_
_entity.id
_entity.type
_entity.pdbx_description
1 polymer ?
#
loop_
_entity_poly.entity_id
_entity_poly.type
_entity_poly.pdbx_seq_one_letter_code
_entity_poly.pdbx_strand_id
1 'polypeptide(L)'
;MILEPLLQGAGGMAMVRPEFLRQVEARTRQAGALLIADEVLTGFGRCGDWFASRRAGIRPDLMALSKGLTGGCLPMGVTMASEAVFEAFVGDDPCLTLWHGHSFTANPLGCAAANASLDLLERNPAAFQQFEQRHRPHLERLARHRKVQHPRLTGTVAGFDLVVEGSSGYLNPAGPKLKRLAMENGVFLRPLGQVVYLLPPLCISDAQLERCYSVLEQALDQL
;
A
#
# COMPACT_ATOMS: atom_id res chain seq x y z
N MET A 1 3.76 -18.72 6.08
CA MET A 1 3.15 -18.01 4.91
C MET A 1 3.37 -16.53 5.05
N ILE A 2 3.87 -15.82 4.03
CA ILE A 2 3.97 -14.35 4.01
C ILE A 2 3.24 -13.80 2.79
N LEU A 3 2.53 -12.66 2.96
CA LEU A 3 1.83 -11.98 1.87
C LEU A 3 1.60 -10.49 2.20
N GLU A 4 1.44 -9.66 1.15
CA GLU A 4 0.91 -8.30 1.26
C GLU A 4 -0.63 -8.38 1.26
N PRO A 5 -1.34 -7.97 2.33
CA PRO A 5 -2.80 -8.10 2.39
C PRO A 5 -3.49 -7.02 1.55
N LEU A 6 -4.56 -7.39 0.83
CA LEU A 6 -5.42 -6.59 -0.05
C LEU A 6 -4.74 -5.99 -1.29
N LEU A 7 -3.48 -5.58 -1.21
CA LEU A 7 -2.78 -4.88 -2.29
C LEU A 7 -1.32 -5.31 -2.36
N GLN A 8 -0.90 -5.87 -3.47
CA GLN A 8 0.50 -6.17 -3.78
C GLN A 8 1.13 -4.96 -4.50
N GLY A 9 2.04 -4.25 -3.83
CA GLY A 9 2.63 -3.03 -4.36
C GLY A 9 3.52 -3.26 -5.59
N ALA A 10 4.70 -3.83 -5.38
CA ALA A 10 5.67 -4.10 -6.43
C ALA A 10 5.18 -5.14 -7.46
N GLY A 11 4.21 -5.96 -7.09
CA GLY A 11 3.53 -6.92 -7.98
C GLY A 11 2.58 -6.29 -9.01
N GLY A 12 2.62 -4.97 -9.20
CA GLY A 12 1.79 -4.27 -10.20
C GLY A 12 0.48 -3.75 -9.62
N MET A 13 0.43 -3.39 -8.36
CA MET A 13 -0.78 -2.92 -7.69
C MET A 13 -1.95 -3.92 -7.82
N ALA A 14 -1.64 -5.22 -7.79
CA ALA A 14 -2.64 -6.27 -7.84
C ALA A 14 -3.47 -6.27 -6.56
N MET A 15 -4.79 -6.29 -6.70
CA MET A 15 -5.70 -6.26 -5.57
C MET A 15 -6.39 -7.61 -5.40
N VAL A 16 -6.50 -8.05 -4.16
CA VAL A 16 -7.16 -9.31 -3.79
C VAL A 16 -8.35 -9.05 -2.87
N ARG A 17 -9.35 -9.93 -2.95
CA ARG A 17 -10.54 -9.81 -2.12
C ARG A 17 -10.28 -10.30 -0.69
N PRO A 18 -10.97 -9.74 0.32
CA PRO A 18 -10.87 -10.20 1.70
C PRO A 18 -11.13 -11.69 1.88
N GLU A 19 -12.05 -12.27 1.08
CA GLU A 19 -12.39 -13.70 1.12
C GLU A 19 -11.20 -14.59 0.81
N PHE A 20 -10.38 -14.20 -0.19
CA PHE A 20 -9.15 -14.92 -0.52
C PHE A 20 -8.19 -14.93 0.68
N LEU A 21 -8.00 -13.79 1.34
CA LEU A 21 -7.10 -13.67 2.49
C LEU A 21 -7.56 -14.51 3.66
N ARG A 22 -8.87 -14.55 3.94
CA ARG A 22 -9.44 -15.43 4.98
C ARG A 22 -9.24 -16.91 4.66
N GLN A 23 -9.34 -17.30 3.40
CA GLN A 23 -9.05 -18.67 2.98
C GLN A 23 -7.56 -19.00 3.12
N VAL A 24 -6.66 -18.07 2.79
CA VAL A 24 -5.21 -18.24 3.00
C VAL A 24 -4.91 -18.42 4.48
N GLU A 25 -5.48 -17.57 5.36
CA GLU A 25 -5.32 -17.71 6.81
C GLU A 25 -5.78 -19.08 7.27
N ALA A 26 -7.00 -19.51 6.92
CA ALA A 26 -7.55 -20.79 7.34
C ALA A 26 -6.65 -21.97 6.93
N ARG A 27 -6.15 -21.97 5.69
CA ARG A 27 -5.23 -23.00 5.21
C ARG A 27 -3.87 -22.95 5.91
N THR A 28 -3.36 -21.76 6.20
CA THR A 28 -2.11 -21.57 6.93
C THR A 28 -2.22 -22.15 8.35
N ARG A 29 -3.35 -21.88 9.03
CA ARG A 29 -3.63 -22.47 10.36
C ARG A 29 -3.74 -24.00 10.31
N GLN A 30 -4.47 -24.54 9.32
CA GLN A 30 -4.59 -25.98 9.13
C GLN A 30 -3.25 -26.67 8.90
N ALA A 31 -2.30 -25.98 8.25
CA ALA A 31 -0.95 -26.50 8.03
C ALA A 31 -0.01 -26.31 9.24
N GLY A 32 -0.49 -25.79 10.37
CA GLY A 32 0.33 -25.50 11.54
C GLY A 32 1.40 -24.41 11.30
N ALA A 33 1.21 -23.56 10.27
CA ALA A 33 2.19 -22.55 9.88
C ALA A 33 1.80 -21.17 10.40
N LEU A 34 2.80 -20.30 10.58
CA LEU A 34 2.59 -18.89 10.92
C LEU A 34 2.19 -18.07 9.70
N LEU A 35 1.31 -17.10 9.91
CA LEU A 35 0.90 -16.10 8.93
C LEU A 35 1.64 -14.79 9.19
N ILE A 36 2.34 -14.28 8.19
CA ILE A 36 3.05 -13.00 8.23
C ILE A 36 2.35 -12.04 7.26
N ALA A 37 1.88 -10.91 7.76
CA ALA A 37 1.36 -9.83 6.93
C ALA A 37 2.47 -8.79 6.65
N ASP A 38 2.81 -8.61 5.38
CA ASP A 38 3.64 -7.49 4.94
C ASP A 38 2.74 -6.26 4.75
N GLU A 39 2.65 -5.44 5.79
CA GLU A 39 1.90 -4.18 5.82
C GLU A 39 2.80 -2.96 5.56
N VAL A 40 3.99 -3.17 5.02
CA VAL A 40 4.94 -2.08 4.73
C VAL A 40 4.33 -1.05 3.79
N LEU A 41 3.53 -1.47 2.79
CA LEU A 41 2.79 -0.56 1.91
C LEU A 41 1.35 -0.34 2.38
N THR A 42 0.71 -1.38 2.86
CA THR A 42 -0.75 -1.46 3.04
C THR A 42 -1.24 -0.89 4.36
N GLY A 43 -0.36 -0.77 5.36
CA GLY A 43 -0.67 -0.24 6.67
C GLY A 43 -0.89 1.27 6.73
N PHE A 44 -1.25 1.75 7.90
CA PHE A 44 -1.39 3.17 8.25
C PHE A 44 -2.37 3.92 7.34
N GLY A 45 -3.56 3.36 7.14
CA GLY A 45 -4.64 3.98 6.40
C GLY A 45 -4.61 3.75 4.89
N ARG A 46 -3.51 3.20 4.33
CA ARG A 46 -3.33 3.08 2.88
C ARG A 46 -4.44 2.28 2.19
N CYS A 47 -4.91 1.21 2.79
CA CYS A 47 -6.00 0.38 2.28
C CYS A 47 -7.38 0.73 2.86
N GLY A 48 -7.57 1.91 3.45
CA GLY A 48 -8.88 2.36 3.95
C GLY A 48 -9.22 1.92 5.37
N ASP A 49 -8.31 1.27 6.06
CA ASP A 49 -8.33 0.98 7.49
C ASP A 49 -6.90 1.13 8.03
N TRP A 50 -6.70 1.13 9.34
CA TRP A 50 -5.39 1.15 9.98
C TRP A 50 -4.43 0.14 9.36
N PHE A 51 -4.91 -1.10 9.18
CA PHE A 51 -4.17 -2.18 8.55
C PHE A 51 -5.07 -2.93 7.56
N ALA A 52 -4.50 -3.37 6.45
CA ALA A 52 -5.21 -4.14 5.45
C ALA A 52 -5.63 -5.52 5.97
N SER A 53 -4.84 -6.14 6.84
CA SER A 53 -5.19 -7.37 7.56
C SER A 53 -6.45 -7.19 8.41
N ARG A 54 -6.57 -6.08 9.14
CA ARG A 54 -7.77 -5.74 9.91
C ARG A 54 -8.98 -5.57 9.00
N ARG A 55 -8.85 -4.82 7.90
CA ARG A 55 -9.92 -4.64 6.92
C ARG A 55 -10.36 -5.97 6.29
N ALA A 56 -9.41 -6.87 6.05
CA ALA A 56 -9.68 -8.20 5.49
C ALA A 56 -10.30 -9.17 6.51
N GLY A 57 -10.22 -8.86 7.80
CA GLY A 57 -10.69 -9.72 8.89
C GLY A 57 -9.77 -10.93 9.13
N ILE A 58 -8.46 -10.79 8.90
CA ILE A 58 -7.44 -11.81 9.19
C ILE A 58 -6.59 -11.37 10.39
N ARG A 59 -6.01 -12.36 11.09
CA ARG A 59 -5.14 -12.14 12.25
C ARG A 59 -3.77 -12.77 12.01
N PRO A 60 -2.80 -12.00 11.50
CA PRO A 60 -1.44 -12.50 11.31
C PRO A 60 -0.73 -12.75 12.65
N ASP A 61 0.23 -13.67 12.65
CA ASP A 61 1.11 -13.94 13.80
C ASP A 61 2.25 -12.92 13.87
N LEU A 62 2.70 -12.45 12.70
CA LEU A 62 3.68 -11.38 12.59
C LEU A 62 3.21 -10.34 11.57
N MET A 63 3.62 -9.10 11.78
CA MET A 63 3.31 -7.99 10.88
C MET A 63 4.55 -7.14 10.65
N ALA A 64 4.94 -6.97 9.39
CA ALA A 64 6.01 -6.05 9.00
C ALA A 64 5.44 -4.67 8.70
N LEU A 65 5.97 -3.62 9.34
CA LEU A 65 5.50 -2.24 9.25
C LEU A 65 6.65 -1.31 8.88
N SER A 66 6.38 -0.32 8.02
CA SER A 66 7.35 0.73 7.65
C SER A 66 6.60 1.90 6.95
N LYS A 67 7.26 2.63 6.08
CA LYS A 67 6.72 3.71 5.20
C LYS A 67 5.76 4.66 5.92
N GLY A 68 4.45 4.33 5.94
CA GLY A 68 3.41 5.12 6.62
C GLY A 68 3.63 5.28 8.12
N LEU A 69 4.39 4.39 8.74
CA LEU A 69 4.73 4.46 10.17
C LEU A 69 5.29 5.83 10.58
N THR A 70 6.18 6.39 9.79
CA THR A 70 6.79 7.71 10.05
C THR A 70 6.21 8.83 9.17
N GLY A 71 5.08 8.58 8.51
CA GLY A 71 4.52 9.52 7.53
C GLY A 71 5.43 9.77 6.31
N GLY A 72 6.45 8.93 6.10
CA GLY A 72 7.45 9.09 5.04
C GLY A 72 8.60 10.04 5.38
N CYS A 73 8.67 10.58 6.60
CA CYS A 73 9.71 11.55 6.99
C CYS A 73 11.08 10.89 7.23
N LEU A 74 11.09 9.70 7.84
CA LEU A 74 12.33 8.99 8.20
C LEU A 74 12.21 7.48 7.90
N PRO A 75 13.32 6.82 7.55
CA PRO A 75 13.33 5.37 7.40
C PRO A 75 13.21 4.71 8.78
N MET A 76 12.20 3.85 8.94
CA MET A 76 11.98 3.04 10.13
C MET A 76 11.17 1.79 9.77
N GLY A 77 11.51 0.66 10.36
CA GLY A 77 10.75 -0.58 10.27
C GLY A 77 10.44 -1.10 11.66
N VAL A 78 9.28 -1.74 11.79
CA VAL A 78 8.83 -2.42 13.01
C VAL A 78 8.28 -3.78 12.63
N THR A 79 8.64 -4.80 13.40
CA THR A 79 7.98 -6.10 13.34
C THR A 79 7.12 -6.25 14.58
N MET A 80 5.82 -6.42 14.39
CA MET A 80 4.92 -6.83 15.47
C MET A 80 4.80 -8.35 15.46
N ALA A 81 4.71 -8.93 16.64
CA ALA A 81 4.51 -10.36 16.84
C ALA A 81 3.32 -10.60 17.79
N SER A 82 2.65 -11.74 17.60
CA SER A 82 1.67 -12.21 18.57
C SER A 82 2.37 -12.65 19.86
N GLU A 83 1.62 -12.69 20.97
CA GLU A 83 2.12 -13.14 22.27
C GLU A 83 2.77 -14.53 22.16
N ALA A 84 2.12 -15.45 21.49
CA ALA A 84 2.65 -16.80 21.31
C ALA A 84 4.01 -16.87 20.58
N VAL A 85 4.26 -15.95 19.65
CA VAL A 85 5.56 -15.82 18.99
C VAL A 85 6.57 -15.18 19.95
N PHE A 86 6.17 -14.15 20.68
CA PHE A 86 7.01 -13.44 21.64
C PHE A 86 7.48 -14.39 22.77
N GLU A 87 6.57 -15.15 23.36
CA GLU A 87 6.86 -16.09 24.45
C GLU A 87 7.94 -17.14 24.10
N ALA A 88 8.07 -17.49 22.81
CA ALA A 88 9.12 -18.42 22.36
C ALA A 88 10.55 -17.86 22.54
N PHE A 89 10.69 -16.56 22.75
CA PHE A 89 11.98 -15.88 22.98
C PHE A 89 12.18 -15.45 24.44
N VAL A 90 11.22 -15.74 25.32
CA VAL A 90 11.27 -15.37 26.75
C VAL A 90 11.84 -16.54 27.56
N GLY A 91 12.88 -16.28 28.36
CA GLY A 91 13.46 -17.27 29.27
C GLY A 91 14.87 -16.91 29.66
N ASP A 92 15.42 -17.66 30.62
CA ASP A 92 16.78 -17.45 31.15
C ASP A 92 17.88 -18.06 30.25
N ASP A 93 17.51 -18.90 29.27
CA ASP A 93 18.45 -19.50 28.34
C ASP A 93 18.83 -18.48 27.25
N PRO A 94 20.11 -18.07 27.14
CA PRO A 94 20.58 -17.18 26.08
C PRO A 94 20.31 -17.69 24.65
N CYS A 95 20.12 -18.98 24.46
CA CYS A 95 19.77 -19.57 23.15
C CYS A 95 18.37 -19.19 22.67
N LEU A 96 17.47 -18.73 23.56
CA LEU A 96 16.15 -18.25 23.20
C LEU A 96 16.16 -16.79 22.71
N THR A 97 17.25 -16.07 22.90
CA THR A 97 17.34 -14.65 22.59
C THR A 97 17.28 -14.39 21.08
N LEU A 98 16.41 -13.47 20.65
CA LEU A 98 16.40 -12.93 19.29
C LEU A 98 17.59 -11.98 19.09
N TRP A 99 18.71 -12.51 18.62
CA TRP A 99 19.94 -11.74 18.34
C TRP A 99 19.80 -10.94 17.04
N HIS A 100 18.86 -9.98 17.02
CA HIS A 100 18.65 -9.08 15.87
C HIS A 100 18.66 -7.63 16.31
N GLY A 101 19.49 -6.82 15.64
CA GLY A 101 19.55 -5.40 15.89
C GLY A 101 20.62 -4.73 15.01
N HIS A 102 20.61 -3.42 15.00
CA HIS A 102 21.62 -2.58 14.35
C HIS A 102 21.73 -1.24 15.09
N SER A 103 22.77 -0.46 14.79
CA SER A 103 23.09 0.78 15.52
C SER A 103 21.96 1.82 15.54
N PHE A 104 21.02 1.75 14.59
CA PHE A 104 19.90 2.69 14.50
C PHE A 104 18.58 2.11 14.99
N THR A 105 18.58 0.93 15.60
CA THR A 105 17.38 0.33 16.19
C THR A 105 16.80 1.29 17.23
N ALA A 106 15.49 1.51 17.17
CA ALA A 106 14.74 2.41 18.06
C ALA A 106 15.33 3.83 18.15
N ASN A 107 15.87 4.35 17.02
CA ASN A 107 16.43 5.70 17.04
C ASN A 107 15.35 6.73 17.41
N PRO A 108 15.67 7.70 18.30
CA PRO A 108 14.67 8.60 18.87
C PRO A 108 13.98 9.50 17.85
N LEU A 109 14.65 9.88 16.76
CA LEU A 109 14.05 10.70 15.71
C LEU A 109 12.98 9.90 14.95
N GLY A 110 13.26 8.65 14.60
CA GLY A 110 12.30 7.75 13.96
C GLY A 110 11.10 7.48 14.85
N CYS A 111 11.33 7.23 16.15
CA CYS A 111 10.24 7.04 17.12
C CYS A 111 9.38 8.28 17.29
N ALA A 112 9.97 9.48 17.36
CA ALA A 112 9.22 10.74 17.43
C ALA A 112 8.38 10.98 16.16
N ALA A 113 8.94 10.74 14.98
CA ALA A 113 8.21 10.84 13.72
C ALA A 113 7.06 9.82 13.64
N ALA A 114 7.28 8.59 14.11
CA ALA A 114 6.25 7.56 14.15
C ALA A 114 5.09 7.95 15.08
N ASN A 115 5.38 8.40 16.30
CA ASN A 115 4.34 8.86 17.23
C ASN A 115 3.55 10.04 16.66
N ALA A 116 4.21 11.04 16.08
CA ALA A 116 3.52 12.17 15.46
C ALA A 116 2.63 11.74 14.27
N SER A 117 3.09 10.77 13.47
CA SER A 117 2.30 10.20 12.36
C SER A 117 1.06 9.47 12.86
N LEU A 118 1.20 8.66 13.91
CA LEU A 118 0.08 7.94 14.54
C LEU A 118 -0.93 8.92 15.13
N ASP A 119 -0.49 9.94 15.88
CA ASP A 119 -1.35 10.98 16.43
C ASP A 119 -2.20 11.70 15.35
N LEU A 120 -1.60 11.99 14.19
CA LEU A 120 -2.31 12.61 13.08
C LEU A 120 -3.39 11.69 12.47
N LEU A 121 -3.09 10.41 12.34
CA LEU A 121 -4.05 9.42 11.85
C LEU A 121 -5.21 9.19 12.83
N GLU A 122 -4.92 9.14 14.12
CA GLU A 122 -5.94 8.99 15.19
C GLU A 122 -6.89 10.17 15.26
N ARG A 123 -6.37 11.40 15.07
CA ARG A 123 -7.21 12.62 15.07
C ARG A 123 -8.13 12.73 13.86
N ASN A 124 -7.80 12.09 12.74
CA ASN A 124 -8.58 12.18 11.51
C ASN A 124 -8.70 10.84 10.76
N PRO A 125 -9.38 9.84 11.34
CA PRO A 125 -9.55 8.54 10.69
C PRO A 125 -10.36 8.63 9.39
N ALA A 126 -11.24 9.62 9.24
CA ALA A 126 -11.99 9.85 8.01
C ALA A 126 -11.08 10.14 6.81
N ALA A 127 -9.88 10.68 7.03
CA ALA A 127 -8.92 10.97 5.96
C ALA A 127 -8.55 9.74 5.12
N PHE A 128 -8.60 8.53 5.70
CA PHE A 128 -8.32 7.29 4.95
C PHE A 128 -9.55 6.40 4.78
N GLN A 129 -10.49 6.37 5.72
CA GLN A 129 -11.68 5.52 5.65
C GLN A 129 -12.63 5.91 4.51
N GLN A 130 -12.74 7.20 4.20
CA GLN A 130 -13.61 7.73 3.16
C GLN A 130 -12.90 7.93 1.80
N PHE A 131 -11.63 7.59 1.70
CA PHE A 131 -10.82 7.94 0.53
C PHE A 131 -11.29 7.26 -0.76
N GLU A 132 -11.77 6.01 -0.68
CA GLU A 132 -12.33 5.32 -1.84
C GLU A 132 -13.49 6.07 -2.49
N GLN A 133 -14.35 6.71 -1.67
CA GLN A 133 -15.48 7.49 -2.16
C GLN A 133 -15.01 8.70 -2.97
N ARG A 134 -13.87 9.28 -2.61
CA ARG A 134 -13.25 10.40 -3.34
C ARG A 134 -12.66 9.96 -4.68
N HIS A 135 -12.04 8.79 -4.74
CA HIS A 135 -11.46 8.24 -5.97
C HIS A 135 -12.51 7.73 -6.96
N ARG A 136 -13.60 7.14 -6.47
CA ARG A 136 -14.56 6.37 -7.26
C ARG A 136 -15.09 7.10 -8.48
N PRO A 137 -15.66 8.33 -8.39
CA PRO A 137 -16.23 9.01 -9.55
C PRO A 137 -15.17 9.31 -10.63
N HIS A 138 -13.97 9.64 -10.23
CA HIS A 138 -12.87 9.93 -11.15
C HIS A 138 -12.38 8.67 -11.85
N LEU A 139 -12.20 7.57 -11.10
CA LEU A 139 -11.76 6.30 -11.65
C LEU A 139 -12.81 5.71 -12.61
N GLU A 140 -14.10 5.83 -12.29
CA GLU A 140 -15.19 5.40 -13.17
C GLU A 140 -15.24 6.21 -14.47
N ARG A 141 -14.93 7.51 -14.42
CA ARG A 141 -14.79 8.36 -15.62
C ARG A 141 -13.59 7.92 -16.45
N LEU A 142 -12.43 7.74 -15.82
CA LEU A 142 -11.20 7.31 -16.47
C LEU A 142 -11.32 5.90 -17.07
N ALA A 143 -12.07 5.00 -16.46
CA ALA A 143 -12.31 3.63 -16.94
C ALA A 143 -13.05 3.56 -18.27
N ARG A 144 -13.70 4.65 -18.70
CA ARG A 144 -14.35 4.75 -20.03
C ARG A 144 -13.37 5.08 -21.16
N HIS A 145 -12.15 5.45 -20.82
CA HIS A 145 -11.14 5.79 -21.81
C HIS A 145 -10.60 4.53 -22.49
N ARG A 146 -10.53 4.51 -23.85
CA ARG A 146 -10.14 3.35 -24.67
C ARG A 146 -8.78 2.73 -24.36
N LYS A 147 -7.88 3.50 -23.75
CA LYS A 147 -6.53 3.06 -23.36
C LYS A 147 -6.44 2.55 -21.91
N VAL A 148 -7.55 2.50 -21.19
CA VAL A 148 -7.64 2.07 -19.80
C VAL A 148 -8.31 0.71 -19.73
N GLN A 149 -7.67 -0.21 -19.00
CA GLN A 149 -8.23 -1.52 -18.67
C GLN A 149 -7.94 -1.88 -17.22
N HIS A 150 -8.67 -2.82 -16.66
CA HIS A 150 -8.53 -3.34 -15.30
C HIS A 150 -8.49 -2.23 -14.23
N PRO A 151 -9.46 -1.30 -14.21
CA PRO A 151 -9.52 -0.30 -13.14
C PRO A 151 -9.73 -0.99 -11.79
N ARG A 152 -8.99 -0.54 -10.77
CA ARG A 152 -9.02 -1.12 -9.43
C ARG A 152 -8.80 -0.08 -8.37
N LEU A 153 -9.41 -0.29 -7.21
CA LEU A 153 -9.43 0.69 -6.11
C LEU A 153 -9.44 -0.04 -4.77
N THR A 154 -8.55 0.36 -3.88
CA THR A 154 -8.59 -0.02 -2.47
C THR A 154 -8.04 1.10 -1.61
N GLY A 155 -8.84 1.57 -0.65
CA GLY A 155 -8.47 2.68 0.23
C GLY A 155 -8.06 3.93 -0.56
N THR A 156 -6.79 4.31 -0.40
CA THR A 156 -6.23 5.51 -1.05
C THR A 156 -5.50 5.20 -2.36
N VAL A 157 -5.58 3.98 -2.85
CA VAL A 157 -4.86 3.53 -4.04
C VAL A 157 -5.84 3.24 -5.16
N ALA A 158 -5.75 4.01 -6.22
CA ALA A 158 -6.45 3.76 -7.48
C ALA A 158 -5.45 3.34 -8.55
N GLY A 159 -5.73 2.28 -9.28
CA GLY A 159 -4.86 1.76 -10.33
C GLY A 159 -5.63 1.32 -11.56
N PHE A 160 -4.93 1.25 -12.69
CA PHE A 160 -5.42 0.68 -13.94
C PHE A 160 -4.23 0.24 -14.80
N ASP A 161 -4.50 -0.54 -15.82
CA ASP A 161 -3.48 -0.91 -16.79
C ASP A 161 -3.71 -0.14 -18.09
N LEU A 162 -2.62 0.28 -18.74
CA LEU A 162 -2.68 0.81 -20.11
C LEU A 162 -2.95 -0.33 -21.09
N VAL A 163 -3.83 -0.11 -22.03
CA VAL A 163 -3.93 -0.94 -23.25
C VAL A 163 -2.69 -0.64 -24.09
N VAL A 164 -1.82 -1.64 -24.26
CA VAL A 164 -0.55 -1.51 -24.96
C VAL A 164 -0.45 -2.52 -26.09
N GLU A 165 0.25 -2.14 -27.15
CA GLU A 165 0.65 -3.08 -28.20
C GLU A 165 1.95 -3.79 -27.79
N GLY A 166 2.08 -5.07 -28.16
CA GLY A 166 3.26 -5.88 -27.86
C GLY A 166 3.28 -6.50 -26.48
N SER A 167 4.45 -6.70 -25.89
CA SER A 167 4.61 -7.36 -24.59
C SER A 167 4.14 -6.49 -23.44
N SER A 168 3.29 -7.04 -22.59
CA SER A 168 2.95 -6.47 -21.29
C SER A 168 4.13 -6.68 -20.31
N GLY A 169 4.28 -5.79 -19.35
CA GLY A 169 5.25 -5.96 -18.26
C GLY A 169 5.96 -4.68 -17.86
N TYR A 170 6.85 -4.82 -16.91
CA TYR A 170 7.51 -3.74 -16.19
C TYR A 170 8.34 -2.79 -17.11
N LEU A 171 8.85 -3.31 -18.22
CA LEU A 171 9.69 -2.56 -19.17
C LEU A 171 8.90 -1.95 -20.35
N ASN A 172 7.55 -2.04 -20.35
CA ASN A 172 6.76 -1.45 -21.42
C ASN A 172 6.95 0.08 -21.48
N PRO A 173 7.24 0.65 -22.67
CA PRO A 173 7.59 2.07 -22.83
C PRO A 173 6.40 3.04 -22.63
N ALA A 174 5.17 2.54 -22.63
CA ALA A 174 3.97 3.39 -22.47
C ALA A 174 3.96 4.11 -21.11
N GLY A 175 4.39 3.43 -20.04
CA GLY A 175 4.48 4.03 -18.71
C GLY A 175 5.43 5.24 -18.65
N PRO A 176 6.69 5.12 -19.07
CA PRO A 176 7.61 6.25 -19.18
C PRO A 176 7.08 7.42 -20.02
N LYS A 177 6.39 7.14 -21.14
CA LYS A 177 5.77 8.19 -21.98
C LYS A 177 4.65 8.90 -21.22
N LEU A 178 3.73 8.17 -20.59
CA LEU A 178 2.68 8.75 -19.76
C LEU A 178 3.23 9.57 -18.60
N LYS A 179 4.25 9.05 -17.91
CA LYS A 179 4.93 9.77 -16.83
C LYS A 179 5.43 11.13 -17.29
N ARG A 180 6.10 11.19 -18.43
CA ARG A 180 6.62 12.46 -18.99
C ARG A 180 5.50 13.46 -19.24
N LEU A 181 4.44 13.05 -19.93
CA LEU A 181 3.27 13.89 -20.24
C LEU A 181 2.60 14.42 -18.96
N ALA A 182 2.45 13.58 -17.94
CA ALA A 182 1.89 13.99 -16.67
C ALA A 182 2.79 14.97 -15.92
N MET A 183 4.10 14.74 -15.92
CA MET A 183 5.07 15.64 -15.27
C MET A 183 5.14 17.02 -15.94
N GLU A 184 5.05 17.10 -17.25
CA GLU A 184 4.96 18.36 -18.01
C GLU A 184 3.72 19.17 -17.60
N ASN A 185 2.68 18.51 -17.10
CA ASN A 185 1.44 19.11 -16.59
C ASN A 185 1.38 19.18 -15.04
N GLY A 186 2.52 19.02 -14.36
CA GLY A 186 2.66 19.22 -12.90
C GLY A 186 2.15 18.05 -12.03
N VAL A 187 1.97 16.86 -12.59
CA VAL A 187 1.61 15.65 -11.84
C VAL A 187 2.73 14.62 -11.92
N PHE A 188 3.31 14.29 -10.75
CA PHE A 188 4.32 13.24 -10.67
C PHE A 188 3.66 11.87 -10.63
N LEU A 189 3.98 11.03 -11.61
CA LEU A 189 3.57 9.63 -11.69
C LEU A 189 4.79 8.70 -11.67
N ARG A 190 4.59 7.49 -11.15
CA ARG A 190 5.59 6.43 -11.16
C ARG A 190 4.97 5.12 -11.66
N PRO A 191 4.63 5.01 -12.94
CA PRO A 191 4.09 3.78 -13.50
C PRO A 191 5.05 2.59 -13.35
N LEU A 192 4.47 1.38 -13.28
CA LEU A 192 5.19 0.12 -13.29
C LEU A 192 4.95 -0.56 -14.66
N GLY A 193 5.75 -0.19 -15.65
CA GLY A 193 5.46 -0.55 -17.04
C GLY A 193 4.12 0.03 -17.51
N GLN A 194 3.18 -0.83 -17.90
CA GLN A 194 1.82 -0.41 -18.26
C GLN A 194 0.89 -0.16 -17.06
N VAL A 195 1.29 -0.53 -15.87
CA VAL A 195 0.46 -0.31 -14.68
C VAL A 195 0.60 1.12 -14.21
N VAL A 196 -0.50 1.85 -14.22
CA VAL A 196 -0.60 3.24 -13.74
C VAL A 196 -1.38 3.26 -12.44
N TYR A 197 -0.91 4.03 -11.48
CA TYR A 197 -1.60 4.17 -10.21
C TYR A 197 -1.43 5.56 -9.61
N LEU A 198 -2.42 5.96 -8.85
CA LEU A 198 -2.39 7.12 -7.96
C LEU A 198 -2.27 6.64 -6.51
N LEU A 199 -1.31 7.20 -5.81
CA LEU A 199 -1.01 6.94 -4.42
C LEU A 199 -0.81 8.29 -3.71
N PRO A 200 -1.86 9.12 -3.62
CA PRO A 200 -1.72 10.47 -3.09
C PRO A 200 -1.47 10.44 -1.57
N PRO A 201 -0.92 11.54 -1.01
CA PRO A 201 -0.89 11.75 0.42
C PRO A 201 -2.32 11.87 0.96
N LEU A 202 -2.53 11.46 2.23
CA LEU A 202 -3.86 11.49 2.87
C LEU A 202 -4.44 12.91 2.98
N CYS A 203 -3.57 13.92 2.99
CA CYS A 203 -3.96 15.35 3.08
C CYS A 203 -4.29 16.01 1.72
N ILE A 204 -4.27 15.26 0.61
CA ILE A 204 -4.63 15.83 -0.71
C ILE A 204 -6.05 16.39 -0.69
N SER A 205 -6.24 17.60 -1.24
CA SER A 205 -7.58 18.18 -1.40
C SER A 205 -8.33 17.54 -2.57
N ASP A 206 -9.67 17.71 -2.61
CA ASP A 206 -10.47 17.22 -3.72
C ASP A 206 -10.10 17.89 -5.04
N ALA A 207 -9.80 19.19 -5.02
CA ALA A 207 -9.35 19.93 -6.20
C ALA A 207 -8.00 19.42 -6.73
N GLN A 208 -7.07 19.05 -5.85
CA GLN A 208 -5.80 18.46 -6.23
C GLN A 208 -5.98 17.03 -6.78
N LEU A 209 -6.88 16.25 -6.19
CA LEU A 209 -7.21 14.92 -6.66
C LEU A 209 -7.86 14.97 -8.06
N GLU A 210 -8.85 15.88 -8.27
CA GLU A 210 -9.44 16.12 -9.59
C GLU A 210 -8.38 16.50 -10.62
N ARG A 211 -7.45 17.40 -10.25
CA ARG A 211 -6.35 17.79 -11.13
C ARG A 211 -5.51 16.58 -11.55
N CYS A 212 -5.18 15.68 -10.63
CA CYS A 212 -4.43 14.46 -10.96
C CYS A 212 -5.16 13.62 -12.01
N TYR A 213 -6.46 13.44 -11.89
CA TYR A 213 -7.25 12.68 -12.84
C TYR A 213 -7.41 13.40 -14.18
N SER A 214 -7.65 14.71 -14.18
CA SER A 214 -7.75 15.50 -15.42
C SER A 214 -6.44 15.49 -16.22
N VAL A 215 -5.29 15.58 -15.54
CA VAL A 215 -3.98 15.48 -16.19
C VAL A 215 -3.75 14.06 -16.75
N LEU A 216 -4.20 13.01 -16.03
CA LEU A 216 -4.13 11.64 -16.55
C LEU A 216 -4.96 11.46 -17.82
N GLU A 217 -6.19 11.97 -17.86
CA GLU A 217 -7.06 11.92 -19.05
C GLU A 217 -6.38 12.61 -20.25
N GLN A 218 -5.89 13.83 -20.06
CA GLN A 218 -5.18 14.57 -21.10
C GLN A 218 -3.92 13.85 -21.59
N ALA A 219 -3.16 13.25 -20.68
CA ALA A 219 -1.96 12.49 -21.04
C ALA A 219 -2.30 11.19 -21.78
N LEU A 220 -3.42 10.52 -21.45
CA LEU A 220 -3.90 9.35 -22.16
C LEU A 220 -4.33 9.68 -23.60
N ASP A 221 -4.93 10.84 -23.83
CA ASP A 221 -5.30 11.30 -25.18
C ASP A 221 -4.09 11.48 -26.09
N GLN A 222 -2.92 11.86 -25.51
CA GLN A 222 -1.67 12.14 -26.21
C GLN A 222 -0.74 10.90 -26.35
N LEU A 223 -1.08 9.78 -25.71
CA LEU A 223 -0.31 8.53 -25.81
C LEU A 223 -0.42 7.91 -27.20
#